data_b2676ed851d6b9fef1bbc6d2d00e6d54
#
_entry.id   b2676ed851d6b9fef1bbc6d2d00e6d54
#
_cell.length_a   1.000
_cell.length_b   1.000
_cell.length_c   1.000
_cell.angle_alpha   90.00
_cell.angle_beta   90.00
_cell.angle_gamma   90.00
#
_symmetry.space_group_name_H-M   'P 1'
#
loop_
_entity.id
_entity.type
_entity.pdbx_description
1 polymer ?
#
loop_
_entity_poly.entity_id
_entity_poly.type
_entity_poly.pdbx_seq_one_letter_code
_entity_poly.pdbx_strand_id
1 'polypeptide(L)'
;MSVKRRDSKNRVLRNGESQRKDGRYAYTYVDANGKQKFLYSWKLEKTDKLPQGKRDCVPLREKIKQLQKDLEDGITDSSFTVLQLVEKYTRQKTGVREGTKKNYRYVLGILKDDPFGSRCISDVKQSDAKEWFIHLYENNLGYGTIGNVRGVIRPAFQMAAEDDMVRKNPFAFSLSTIITNNSMKREAITEEQEKNFLEFIKNDGCYCKYYDEIYILFNTGLRISEFVGLTESNIDFLGGCIKVDHQLLVRTIDGHTQMMVEGTKSANGIRDIPMSDEVAKCFKRIIQKRNPVGNVTIDGMEGFLFITSTGKPSYAEMWHKRFRRICNKYNKTNKTPIPRITPHICRHTFCSKMARRGMNPKMLQYVMGHSDISMTMNVYTHVAYSDIKDEMARICDKWA
;
A
#
# COMPACT_ATOMS: atom_id res chain seq x y z
N MET A 1 -5.19 12.06 -66.50
CA MET A 1 -5.77 11.09 -65.52
C MET A 1 -4.66 10.47 -64.75
N SER A 2 -4.63 10.58 -63.42
CA SER A 2 -3.53 9.99 -62.59
C SER A 2 -3.68 8.47 -62.61
N VAL A 3 -2.63 7.77 -62.99
CA VAL A 3 -2.60 6.29 -63.02
C VAL A 3 -2.74 5.77 -61.57
N LYS A 4 -3.84 5.07 -61.29
CA LYS A 4 -4.09 4.48 -59.98
C LYS A 4 -3.06 3.40 -59.69
N ARG A 5 -2.28 3.57 -58.58
CA ARG A 5 -1.30 2.61 -58.14
C ARG A 5 -1.97 1.28 -57.72
N ARG A 6 -1.37 0.15 -58.16
CA ARG A 6 -1.91 -1.18 -57.88
C ARG A 6 -0.84 -2.03 -57.18
N ASP A 7 -1.30 -2.98 -56.37
CA ASP A 7 -0.44 -3.96 -55.73
C ASP A 7 -0.16 -5.15 -56.68
N SER A 8 0.67 -6.11 -56.21
CA SER A 8 0.99 -7.33 -56.94
C SER A 8 -0.22 -8.23 -57.28
N LYS A 9 -1.38 -8.00 -56.64
CA LYS A 9 -2.64 -8.69 -56.91
C LYS A 9 -3.60 -7.84 -57.73
N ASN A 10 -3.11 -6.80 -58.38
CA ASN A 10 -3.88 -5.88 -59.23
C ASN A 10 -4.96 -5.04 -58.49
N ARG A 11 -4.89 -4.93 -57.16
CA ARG A 11 -5.82 -4.14 -56.36
C ARG A 11 -5.38 -2.67 -56.28
N VAL A 12 -6.32 -1.76 -56.28
CA VAL A 12 -6.03 -0.33 -56.21
C VAL A 12 -5.60 0.02 -54.77
N LEU A 13 -4.42 0.64 -54.70
CA LEU A 13 -3.89 1.20 -53.46
C LEU A 13 -4.45 2.62 -53.24
N ARG A 14 -4.86 2.91 -51.99
CA ARG A 14 -5.37 4.22 -51.59
C ARG A 14 -4.24 5.22 -51.35
N ASN A 15 -4.56 6.50 -51.20
CA ASN A 15 -3.55 7.51 -50.84
C ASN A 15 -2.80 7.12 -49.55
N GLY A 16 -1.50 7.25 -49.56
CA GLY A 16 -0.60 6.82 -48.48
C GLY A 16 -0.28 5.32 -48.46
N GLU A 17 -1.06 4.44 -49.12
CA GLU A 17 -0.76 3.00 -49.20
C GLU A 17 0.30 2.73 -50.28
N SER A 18 1.20 1.80 -50.00
CA SER A 18 2.20 1.26 -50.92
C SER A 18 2.49 -0.20 -50.62
N GLN A 19 3.00 -0.94 -51.61
CA GLN A 19 3.56 -2.28 -51.41
C GLN A 19 5.09 -2.22 -51.63
N ARG A 20 5.81 -2.72 -50.65
CA ARG A 20 7.28 -2.79 -50.69
C ARG A 20 7.78 -3.97 -51.51
N LYS A 21 9.02 -3.92 -51.89
CA LYS A 21 9.69 -5.02 -52.64
C LYS A 21 9.68 -6.35 -51.88
N ASP A 22 9.69 -6.31 -50.54
CA ASP A 22 9.63 -7.48 -49.66
C ASP A 22 8.22 -8.06 -49.53
N GLY A 23 7.23 -7.50 -50.21
CA GLY A 23 5.82 -7.93 -50.18
C GLY A 23 4.99 -7.32 -49.05
N ARG A 24 5.58 -6.58 -48.11
CA ARG A 24 4.82 -5.89 -47.05
C ARG A 24 4.04 -4.69 -47.63
N TYR A 25 2.87 -4.47 -47.09
CA TYR A 25 2.14 -3.24 -47.34
C TYR A 25 2.58 -2.18 -46.33
N ALA A 26 2.69 -0.93 -46.76
CA ALA A 26 3.05 0.22 -45.96
C ALA A 26 2.01 1.33 -46.13
N TYR A 27 1.71 2.06 -45.09
CA TYR A 27 0.95 3.28 -45.09
C TYR A 27 1.77 4.39 -44.48
N THR A 28 1.88 5.51 -45.20
CA THR A 28 2.62 6.70 -44.77
C THR A 28 1.64 7.76 -44.28
N TYR A 29 1.90 8.30 -43.11
CA TYR A 29 1.10 9.40 -42.51
C TYR A 29 2.00 10.37 -41.78
N VAL A 30 1.47 11.53 -41.45
CA VAL A 30 2.15 12.55 -40.63
C VAL A 30 1.49 12.54 -39.26
N ASP A 31 2.28 12.43 -38.19
CA ASP A 31 1.78 12.49 -36.83
C ASP A 31 1.41 13.92 -36.39
N ALA A 32 0.80 14.07 -35.22
CA ALA A 32 0.41 15.36 -34.65
C ALA A 32 1.61 16.34 -34.45
N ASN A 33 2.82 15.83 -34.42
CA ASN A 33 4.06 16.61 -34.29
C ASN A 33 4.70 16.97 -35.66
N GLY A 34 4.01 16.71 -36.78
CA GLY A 34 4.51 16.97 -38.11
C GLY A 34 5.54 15.95 -38.63
N LYS A 35 5.80 14.85 -37.90
CA LYS A 35 6.76 13.84 -38.31
C LYS A 35 6.12 12.77 -39.17
N GLN A 36 6.81 12.39 -40.26
CA GLN A 36 6.38 11.30 -41.12
C GLN A 36 6.60 9.95 -40.45
N LYS A 37 5.54 9.14 -40.39
CA LYS A 37 5.53 7.78 -39.82
C LYS A 37 4.97 6.76 -40.79
N PHE A 38 5.22 5.48 -40.50
CA PHE A 38 4.84 4.35 -41.36
C PHE A 38 4.16 3.26 -40.55
N LEU A 39 3.03 2.73 -41.07
CA LEU A 39 2.44 1.48 -40.63
C LEU A 39 2.77 0.37 -41.60
N TYR A 40 3.06 -0.83 -41.07
CA TYR A 40 3.39 -1.98 -41.90
C TYR A 40 2.47 -3.17 -41.59
N SER A 41 2.13 -3.95 -42.64
CA SER A 41 1.43 -5.24 -42.49
C SER A 41 1.78 -6.17 -43.65
N TRP A 42 1.73 -7.48 -43.42
CA TRP A 42 1.79 -8.50 -44.46
C TRP A 42 0.49 -8.70 -45.20
N LYS A 43 -0.64 -8.21 -44.64
CA LYS A 43 -1.96 -8.28 -45.22
C LYS A 43 -2.48 -6.86 -45.53
N LEU A 44 -3.10 -6.67 -46.68
CA LEU A 44 -3.81 -5.42 -46.99
C LEU A 44 -5.22 -5.46 -46.39
N GLU A 45 -5.89 -6.59 -46.57
CA GLU A 45 -7.27 -6.86 -46.08
C GLU A 45 -7.38 -8.16 -45.30
N LYS A 46 -8.50 -8.36 -44.59
CA LYS A 46 -8.77 -9.59 -43.81
C LYS A 46 -8.68 -10.86 -44.63
N THR A 47 -9.10 -10.80 -45.87
CA THR A 47 -9.13 -11.92 -46.81
C THR A 47 -7.76 -12.35 -47.33
N ASP A 48 -6.72 -11.56 -47.05
CA ASP A 48 -5.37 -11.87 -47.52
C ASP A 48 -4.77 -13.07 -46.76
N LYS A 49 -4.29 -14.05 -47.52
CA LYS A 49 -3.48 -15.14 -46.96
C LYS A 49 -2.11 -14.63 -46.53
N LEU A 50 -1.65 -15.12 -45.40
CA LEU A 50 -0.34 -14.77 -44.87
C LEU A 50 0.78 -15.43 -45.72
N PRO A 51 1.87 -14.72 -46.01
CA PRO A 51 3.02 -15.36 -46.65
C PRO A 51 3.61 -16.47 -45.77
N GLN A 52 4.08 -17.54 -46.38
CA GLN A 52 4.66 -18.70 -45.69
C GLN A 52 5.76 -18.29 -44.70
N GLY A 53 5.76 -18.79 -43.51
CA GLY A 53 6.75 -18.50 -42.44
C GLY A 53 6.58 -17.16 -41.74
N LYS A 54 5.49 -16.43 -41.98
CA LYS A 54 5.19 -15.16 -41.26
C LYS A 54 4.14 -15.36 -40.16
N ARG A 55 4.30 -14.62 -39.05
CA ARG A 55 3.30 -14.61 -37.97
C ARG A 55 2.06 -13.84 -38.38
N ASP A 56 0.91 -14.23 -37.86
CA ASP A 56 -0.35 -13.53 -38.16
C ASP A 56 -0.30 -12.06 -37.72
N CYS A 57 -0.93 -11.20 -38.51
CA CYS A 57 -0.91 -9.77 -38.30
C CYS A 57 -2.23 -9.13 -38.70
N VAL A 58 -2.54 -8.01 -38.06
CA VAL A 58 -3.72 -7.17 -38.39
C VAL A 58 -3.52 -6.59 -39.80
N PRO A 59 -4.52 -6.67 -40.69
CA PRO A 59 -4.49 -6.07 -42.02
C PRO A 59 -4.19 -4.58 -42.01
N LEU A 60 -3.46 -4.07 -43.05
CA LEU A 60 -3.06 -2.68 -43.10
C LEU A 60 -4.27 -1.72 -43.04
N ARG A 61 -5.33 -2.01 -43.76
CA ARG A 61 -6.52 -1.15 -43.81
C ARG A 61 -7.29 -1.07 -42.48
N GLU A 62 -7.21 -2.11 -41.66
CA GLU A 62 -7.72 -2.08 -40.29
C GLU A 62 -6.85 -1.22 -39.38
N LYS A 63 -5.52 -1.36 -39.51
CA LYS A 63 -4.59 -0.47 -38.81
C LYS A 63 -4.80 1.00 -39.18
N ILE A 64 -5.01 1.30 -40.45
CA ILE A 64 -5.30 2.65 -40.94
C ILE A 64 -6.62 3.17 -40.34
N LYS A 65 -7.69 2.36 -40.36
CA LYS A 65 -8.96 2.73 -39.76
C LYS A 65 -8.85 3.01 -38.28
N GLN A 66 -8.05 2.21 -37.57
CA GLN A 66 -7.79 2.41 -36.14
C GLN A 66 -6.99 3.71 -35.93
N LEU A 67 -5.95 3.95 -36.71
CA LEU A 67 -5.14 5.17 -36.64
C LEU A 67 -5.99 6.43 -36.93
N GLN A 68 -6.84 6.40 -37.95
CA GLN A 68 -7.74 7.52 -38.25
C GLN A 68 -8.66 7.81 -37.08
N LYS A 69 -9.22 6.77 -36.48
CA LYS A 69 -10.07 6.92 -35.30
C LYS A 69 -9.27 7.45 -34.08
N ASP A 70 -8.01 7.03 -33.92
CA ASP A 70 -7.13 7.52 -32.85
C ASP A 70 -6.81 9.01 -33.04
N LEU A 71 -6.60 9.44 -34.28
CA LEU A 71 -6.37 10.85 -34.64
C LEU A 71 -7.64 11.70 -34.47
N GLU A 72 -8.81 11.18 -34.86
CA GLU A 72 -10.11 11.84 -34.65
C GLU A 72 -10.43 11.98 -33.15
N ASP A 73 -10.10 10.97 -32.36
CA ASP A 73 -10.26 10.96 -30.90
C ASP A 73 -9.15 11.79 -30.19
N GLY A 74 -8.22 12.44 -30.92
CA GLY A 74 -7.14 13.27 -30.36
C GLY A 74 -6.01 12.48 -29.68
N ILE A 75 -5.97 11.15 -29.82
CA ILE A 75 -4.96 10.29 -29.21
C ILE A 75 -3.62 10.51 -29.89
N THR A 76 -2.70 11.17 -29.22
CA THR A 76 -1.34 11.37 -29.72
C THR A 76 -0.51 10.10 -29.54
N ASP A 77 0.23 9.73 -30.58
CA ASP A 77 1.20 8.62 -30.55
C ASP A 77 2.32 8.98 -29.55
N SER A 78 2.13 8.64 -28.28
CA SER A 78 3.12 8.93 -27.23
C SER A 78 4.21 7.86 -27.25
N SER A 79 5.44 8.28 -27.52
CA SER A 79 6.62 7.42 -27.43
C SER A 79 7.06 7.10 -25.99
N PHE A 80 6.19 7.38 -25.00
CA PHE A 80 6.49 7.11 -23.61
C PHE A 80 6.56 5.61 -23.33
N THR A 81 7.58 5.21 -22.58
CA THR A 81 7.63 3.88 -21.98
C THR A 81 6.82 3.86 -20.68
N VAL A 82 6.47 2.66 -20.22
CA VAL A 82 5.78 2.47 -18.92
C VAL A 82 6.58 3.11 -17.78
N LEU A 83 7.90 2.91 -17.76
CA LEU A 83 8.79 3.51 -16.77
C LEU A 83 8.71 5.05 -16.81
N GLN A 84 8.86 5.65 -17.99
CA GLN A 84 8.81 7.11 -18.15
C GLN A 84 7.44 7.70 -17.76
N LEU A 85 6.34 6.99 -18.05
CA LEU A 85 5.01 7.41 -17.62
C LEU A 85 4.90 7.44 -16.09
N VAL A 86 5.37 6.38 -15.41
CA VAL A 86 5.32 6.31 -13.94
C VAL A 86 6.27 7.32 -13.31
N GLU A 87 7.43 7.59 -13.90
CA GLU A 87 8.33 8.67 -13.48
C GLU A 87 7.65 10.05 -13.60
N LYS A 88 7.00 10.35 -14.75
CA LYS A 88 6.23 11.59 -14.96
C LYS A 88 5.14 11.72 -13.88
N TYR A 89 4.34 10.67 -13.66
CA TYR A 89 3.28 10.66 -12.66
C TYR A 89 3.80 10.93 -11.24
N THR A 90 4.84 10.20 -10.82
CA THR A 90 5.38 10.32 -9.46
C THR A 90 6.06 11.68 -9.22
N ARG A 91 6.66 12.28 -10.25
CA ARG A 91 7.25 13.62 -10.20
C ARG A 91 6.21 14.72 -10.01
N GLN A 92 5.02 14.56 -10.60
CA GLN A 92 3.92 15.52 -10.46
C GLN A 92 3.25 15.48 -9.08
N LYS A 93 3.48 14.42 -8.28
CA LYS A 93 2.92 14.31 -6.93
C LYS A 93 3.76 15.09 -5.92
N THR A 94 3.39 16.34 -5.70
CA THR A 94 3.96 17.20 -4.65
C THR A 94 3.30 16.90 -3.30
N GLY A 95 3.98 17.22 -2.19
CA GLY A 95 3.43 17.08 -0.84
C GLY A 95 3.25 15.64 -0.33
N VAL A 96 3.72 14.63 -1.07
CA VAL A 96 3.63 13.24 -0.61
C VAL A 96 4.64 12.94 0.49
N ARG A 97 4.20 12.17 1.50
CA ARG A 97 5.05 11.77 2.62
C ARG A 97 6.18 10.85 2.15
N GLU A 98 7.29 10.86 2.87
CA GLU A 98 8.48 10.09 2.50
C GLU A 98 8.22 8.57 2.39
N GLY A 99 7.33 8.03 3.21
CA GLY A 99 6.90 6.63 3.07
C GLY A 99 6.27 6.33 1.70
N THR A 100 5.51 7.28 1.14
CA THR A 100 4.94 7.18 -0.21
C THR A 100 6.02 7.31 -1.27
N LYS A 101 6.97 8.23 -1.10
CA LYS A 101 8.13 8.37 -2.00
C LYS A 101 8.99 7.10 -2.02
N LYS A 102 9.19 6.46 -0.85
CA LYS A 102 9.87 5.16 -0.77
C LYS A 102 9.15 4.09 -1.57
N ASN A 103 7.81 4.05 -1.49
CA ASN A 103 7.01 3.12 -2.30
C ASN A 103 7.13 3.44 -3.80
N TYR A 104 7.13 4.72 -4.19
CA TYR A 104 7.37 5.12 -5.59
C TYR A 104 8.74 4.65 -6.09
N ARG A 105 9.81 4.90 -5.32
CA ARG A 105 11.17 4.42 -5.66
C ARG A 105 11.23 2.90 -5.81
N TYR A 106 10.54 2.16 -4.94
CA TYR A 106 10.46 0.71 -5.03
C TYR A 106 9.78 0.24 -6.33
N VAL A 107 8.64 0.86 -6.69
CA VAL A 107 7.92 0.51 -7.93
C VAL A 107 8.73 0.88 -9.17
N LEU A 108 9.38 2.05 -9.16
CA LEU A 108 10.28 2.46 -10.25
C LEU A 108 11.48 1.51 -10.39
N GLY A 109 12.02 0.99 -9.27
CA GLY A 109 13.05 -0.05 -9.28
C GLY A 109 12.58 -1.32 -9.99
N ILE A 110 11.39 -1.84 -9.65
CA ILE A 110 10.81 -3.00 -10.34
C ILE A 110 10.69 -2.75 -11.84
N LEU A 111 10.14 -1.60 -12.24
CA LEU A 111 9.96 -1.28 -13.66
C LEU A 111 11.28 -1.09 -14.41
N LYS A 112 12.34 -0.63 -13.74
CA LYS A 112 13.64 -0.43 -14.32
C LYS A 112 14.35 -1.76 -14.64
N ASP A 113 14.14 -2.75 -13.76
CA ASP A 113 14.78 -4.06 -13.85
C ASP A 113 13.95 -5.05 -14.70
N ASP A 114 12.68 -4.72 -15.01
CA ASP A 114 11.75 -5.59 -15.74
C ASP A 114 11.53 -5.10 -17.18
N PRO A 115 11.56 -5.99 -18.21
CA PRO A 115 11.30 -5.64 -19.59
C PRO A 115 9.96 -4.92 -19.83
N PHE A 116 8.97 -5.12 -18.97
CA PHE A 116 7.68 -4.45 -19.03
C PHE A 116 7.81 -2.92 -18.91
N GLY A 117 8.77 -2.45 -18.11
CA GLY A 117 9.05 -1.02 -17.96
C GLY A 117 9.51 -0.30 -19.23
N SER A 118 10.17 -1.02 -20.16
CA SER A 118 10.65 -0.49 -21.43
C SER A 118 9.59 -0.52 -22.55
N ARG A 119 8.42 -1.16 -22.33
CA ARG A 119 7.35 -1.23 -23.34
C ARG A 119 6.72 0.15 -23.56
N CYS A 120 6.35 0.43 -24.81
CA CYS A 120 5.57 1.62 -25.14
C CYS A 120 4.17 1.52 -24.53
N ILE A 121 3.68 2.60 -23.92
CA ILE A 121 2.37 2.62 -23.24
C ILE A 121 1.20 2.37 -24.19
N SER A 122 1.30 2.80 -25.45
CA SER A 122 0.31 2.56 -26.50
C SER A 122 0.14 1.08 -26.85
N ASP A 123 1.18 0.28 -26.63
CA ASP A 123 1.21 -1.16 -26.96
C ASP A 123 0.75 -2.04 -25.80
N VAL A 124 0.57 -1.46 -24.62
CA VAL A 124 0.17 -2.20 -23.40
C VAL A 124 -1.34 -2.44 -23.42
N LYS A 125 -1.73 -3.70 -23.57
CA LYS A 125 -3.12 -4.14 -23.45
C LYS A 125 -3.41 -4.62 -22.02
N GLN A 126 -4.71 -4.74 -21.71
CA GLN A 126 -5.13 -5.27 -20.40
C GLN A 126 -4.66 -6.73 -20.16
N SER A 127 -4.54 -7.54 -21.22
CA SER A 127 -3.95 -8.88 -21.15
C SER A 127 -2.52 -8.83 -20.68
N ASP A 128 -1.70 -7.96 -21.28
CA ASP A 128 -0.28 -7.81 -20.94
C ASP A 128 -0.10 -7.33 -19.49
N ALA A 129 -0.95 -6.41 -19.03
CA ALA A 129 -0.93 -5.93 -17.64
C ALA A 129 -1.28 -7.05 -16.65
N LYS A 130 -2.24 -7.93 -17.00
CA LYS A 130 -2.59 -9.11 -16.19
C LYS A 130 -1.45 -10.13 -16.16
N GLU A 131 -0.90 -10.48 -17.32
CA GLU A 131 0.23 -11.41 -17.45
C GLU A 131 1.43 -10.93 -16.66
N TRP A 132 1.74 -9.63 -16.71
CA TRP A 132 2.82 -9.06 -15.93
C TRP A 132 2.61 -9.19 -14.42
N PHE A 133 1.40 -8.93 -13.90
CA PHE A 133 1.12 -9.14 -12.48
C PHE A 133 1.17 -10.62 -12.08
N ILE A 134 0.74 -11.55 -12.95
CA ILE A 134 0.88 -12.99 -12.74
C ILE A 134 2.37 -13.34 -12.67
N HIS A 135 3.18 -12.86 -13.59
CA HIS A 135 4.63 -13.06 -13.59
C HIS A 135 5.30 -12.53 -12.30
N LEU A 136 4.92 -11.34 -11.81
CA LEU A 136 5.42 -10.84 -10.54
C LEU A 136 5.02 -11.76 -9.36
N TYR A 137 3.82 -12.31 -9.38
CA TYR A 137 3.33 -13.24 -8.35
C TYR A 137 4.07 -14.56 -8.38
N GLU A 138 4.30 -15.13 -9.55
CA GLU A 138 5.09 -16.36 -9.76
C GLU A 138 6.57 -16.18 -9.32
N ASN A 139 7.10 -14.99 -9.45
CA ASN A 139 8.42 -14.60 -8.93
C ASN A 139 8.39 -14.24 -7.42
N ASN A 140 7.43 -14.79 -6.67
CA ASN A 140 7.32 -14.68 -5.22
C ASN A 140 7.05 -13.27 -4.66
N LEU A 141 6.54 -12.32 -5.46
CA LEU A 141 6.02 -11.08 -4.90
C LEU A 141 4.65 -11.35 -4.26
N GLY A 142 4.53 -11.02 -2.97
CA GLY A 142 3.28 -11.20 -2.23
C GLY A 142 2.16 -10.32 -2.79
N TYR A 143 0.90 -10.80 -2.67
CA TYR A 143 -0.31 -10.11 -3.12
C TYR A 143 -0.37 -8.62 -2.68
N GLY A 144 -0.03 -8.33 -1.42
CA GLY A 144 -0.01 -6.96 -0.90
C GLY A 144 1.04 -6.07 -1.58
N THR A 145 2.19 -6.63 -1.94
CA THR A 145 3.27 -5.92 -2.67
C THR A 145 2.81 -5.59 -4.10
N ILE A 146 2.19 -6.56 -4.79
CA ILE A 146 1.61 -6.34 -6.12
C ILE A 146 0.48 -5.31 -6.05
N GLY A 147 -0.32 -5.32 -4.96
CA GLY A 147 -1.30 -4.27 -4.68
C GLY A 147 -0.69 -2.88 -4.59
N ASN A 148 0.46 -2.74 -3.94
CA ASN A 148 1.21 -1.49 -3.87
C ASN A 148 1.74 -1.06 -5.25
N VAL A 149 2.29 -2.00 -6.04
CA VAL A 149 2.75 -1.73 -7.42
C VAL A 149 1.57 -1.22 -8.26
N ARG A 150 0.43 -1.92 -8.22
CA ARG A 150 -0.80 -1.50 -8.91
C ARG A 150 -1.28 -0.12 -8.44
N GLY A 151 -1.17 0.17 -7.13
CA GLY A 151 -1.53 1.46 -6.54
C GLY A 151 -0.73 2.65 -7.09
N VAL A 152 0.41 2.42 -7.73
CA VAL A 152 1.23 3.45 -8.39
C VAL A 152 1.00 3.46 -9.90
N ILE A 153 0.99 2.28 -10.55
CA ILE A 153 0.91 2.18 -12.02
C ILE A 153 -0.49 2.51 -12.53
N ARG A 154 -1.54 2.03 -11.86
CA ARG A 154 -2.93 2.28 -12.29
C ARG A 154 -3.26 3.77 -12.37
N PRO A 155 -2.97 4.61 -11.36
CA PRO A 155 -3.19 6.05 -11.47
C PRO A 155 -2.31 6.74 -12.53
N ALA A 156 -1.09 6.23 -12.78
CA ALA A 156 -0.24 6.76 -13.85
C ALA A 156 -0.87 6.52 -15.23
N PHE A 157 -1.39 5.32 -15.49
CA PHE A 157 -2.14 5.04 -16.72
C PHE A 157 -3.51 5.70 -16.77
N GLN A 158 -4.11 6.01 -15.62
CA GLN A 158 -5.33 6.81 -15.57
C GLN A 158 -5.05 8.24 -16.05
N MET A 159 -3.98 8.86 -15.58
CA MET A 159 -3.50 10.14 -16.08
C MET A 159 -3.22 10.10 -17.60
N ALA A 160 -2.57 9.03 -18.07
CA ALA A 160 -2.31 8.89 -19.52
C ALA A 160 -3.61 8.74 -20.35
N ALA A 161 -4.65 8.15 -19.79
CA ALA A 161 -5.96 8.05 -20.45
C ALA A 161 -6.72 9.40 -20.42
N GLU A 162 -6.56 10.18 -19.35
CA GLU A 162 -7.14 11.53 -19.23
C GLU A 162 -6.39 12.55 -20.10
N ASP A 163 -5.09 12.33 -20.35
CA ASP A 163 -4.26 13.12 -21.27
C ASP A 163 -4.32 12.62 -22.73
N ASP A 164 -5.25 11.73 -23.07
CA ASP A 164 -5.42 11.11 -24.40
C ASP A 164 -4.16 10.44 -24.98
N MET A 165 -3.25 10.03 -24.10
CA MET A 165 -2.05 9.28 -24.49
C MET A 165 -2.34 7.80 -24.75
N VAL A 166 -3.38 7.26 -24.12
CA VAL A 166 -3.89 5.88 -24.30
C VAL A 166 -5.43 5.89 -24.25
N ARG A 167 -6.07 5.04 -25.03
CA ARG A 167 -7.56 4.98 -25.08
C ARG A 167 -8.22 4.55 -23.76
N LYS A 168 -7.60 3.64 -23.06
CA LYS A 168 -8.13 3.03 -21.81
C LYS A 168 -6.99 2.67 -20.91
N ASN A 169 -7.26 2.74 -19.63
CA ASN A 169 -6.33 2.28 -18.61
C ASN A 169 -6.24 0.75 -18.61
N PRO A 170 -5.10 0.13 -19.01
CA PRO A 170 -4.95 -1.32 -19.05
C PRO A 170 -4.94 -1.96 -17.66
N PHE A 171 -4.78 -1.19 -16.58
CA PHE A 171 -4.80 -1.65 -15.19
C PHE A 171 -6.16 -1.48 -14.49
N ALA A 172 -7.23 -1.17 -15.25
CA ALA A 172 -8.60 -1.01 -14.73
C ALA A 172 -9.30 -2.36 -14.48
N PHE A 173 -8.70 -3.22 -13.64
CA PHE A 173 -9.26 -4.51 -13.20
C PHE A 173 -8.94 -4.77 -11.72
N SER A 174 -9.63 -5.72 -11.10
CA SER A 174 -9.33 -6.15 -9.73
C SER A 174 -8.23 -7.21 -9.70
N LEU A 175 -7.26 -7.10 -8.79
CA LEU A 175 -6.21 -8.12 -8.62
C LEU A 175 -6.77 -9.48 -8.22
N SER A 176 -7.85 -9.52 -7.46
CA SER A 176 -8.51 -10.76 -7.03
C SER A 176 -9.05 -11.61 -8.17
N THR A 177 -9.18 -11.04 -9.39
CA THR A 177 -9.63 -11.79 -10.58
C THR A 177 -8.51 -12.56 -11.27
N ILE A 178 -7.24 -12.31 -10.91
CA ILE A 178 -6.07 -12.88 -11.59
C ILE A 178 -5.09 -13.60 -10.66
N ILE A 179 -5.00 -13.17 -9.40
CA ILE A 179 -4.10 -13.77 -8.40
C ILE A 179 -4.85 -13.98 -7.08
N THR A 180 -4.53 -15.08 -6.41
CA THR A 180 -5.13 -15.41 -5.12
C THR A 180 -4.48 -14.60 -4.00
N ASN A 181 -5.30 -14.09 -3.10
CA ASN A 181 -4.80 -13.37 -1.93
C ASN A 181 -4.35 -14.37 -0.83
N ASN A 182 -3.09 -14.72 -0.84
CA ASN A 182 -2.46 -15.61 0.15
C ASN A 182 -1.93 -14.85 1.38
N SER A 183 -2.25 -13.57 1.52
CA SER A 183 -1.77 -12.78 2.66
C SER A 183 -2.33 -13.35 3.95
N MET A 184 -1.46 -13.69 4.90
CA MET A 184 -1.91 -14.08 6.24
C MET A 184 -2.72 -12.93 6.85
N LYS A 185 -3.98 -13.21 7.18
CA LYS A 185 -4.81 -12.27 7.92
C LYS A 185 -4.13 -12.02 9.27
N ARG A 186 -3.96 -10.75 9.60
CA ARG A 186 -3.48 -10.35 10.92
C ARG A 186 -4.69 -10.32 11.85
N GLU A 187 -4.92 -11.42 12.54
CA GLU A 187 -6.04 -11.54 13.47
C GLU A 187 -5.65 -11.04 14.86
N ALA A 188 -6.63 -10.54 15.59
CA ALA A 188 -6.50 -10.26 17.01
C ALA A 188 -6.23 -11.58 17.75
N ILE A 189 -5.41 -11.53 18.80
CA ILE A 189 -5.24 -12.69 19.68
C ILE A 189 -6.41 -12.75 20.68
N THR A 190 -6.64 -13.95 21.22
CA THR A 190 -7.69 -14.15 22.26
C THR A 190 -7.28 -13.49 23.58
N GLU A 191 -8.24 -13.23 24.45
CA GLU A 191 -7.96 -12.67 25.79
C GLU A 191 -7.10 -13.62 26.63
N GLU A 192 -7.28 -14.93 26.46
CA GLU A 192 -6.43 -15.94 27.10
C GLU A 192 -4.99 -15.88 26.60
N GLN A 193 -4.78 -15.78 25.27
CA GLN A 193 -3.45 -15.63 24.71
C GLN A 193 -2.78 -14.31 25.15
N GLU A 194 -3.52 -13.20 25.22
CA GLU A 194 -3.03 -11.92 25.76
C GLU A 194 -2.58 -12.08 27.22
N LYS A 195 -3.43 -12.69 28.06
CA LYS A 195 -3.15 -12.93 29.47
C LYS A 195 -1.88 -13.79 29.64
N ASN A 196 -1.83 -14.93 28.97
CA ASN A 196 -0.70 -15.85 29.06
C ASN A 196 0.61 -15.20 28.56
N PHE A 197 0.55 -14.40 27.52
CA PHE A 197 1.71 -13.69 26.98
C PHE A 197 2.21 -12.61 27.97
N LEU A 198 1.31 -11.82 28.56
CA LEU A 198 1.66 -10.81 29.55
C LEU A 198 2.22 -11.43 30.82
N GLU A 199 1.64 -12.55 31.29
CA GLU A 199 2.14 -13.28 32.44
C GLU A 199 3.54 -13.85 32.20
N PHE A 200 3.78 -14.45 31.03
CA PHE A 200 5.10 -14.88 30.64
C PHE A 200 6.11 -13.73 30.68
N ILE A 201 5.78 -12.56 30.11
CA ILE A 201 6.68 -11.40 30.11
C ILE A 201 6.96 -10.95 31.55
N LYS A 202 5.94 -10.89 32.40
CA LYS A 202 6.06 -10.45 33.80
C LYS A 202 7.02 -11.33 34.61
N ASN A 203 7.02 -12.64 34.33
CA ASN A 203 7.81 -13.62 35.05
C ASN A 203 9.17 -13.94 34.40
N ASP A 204 9.43 -13.41 33.19
CA ASP A 204 10.69 -13.66 32.49
C ASP A 204 11.82 -12.74 32.99
N GLY A 205 12.94 -13.32 33.43
CA GLY A 205 14.08 -12.57 33.99
C GLY A 205 14.72 -11.54 33.03
N CYS A 206 14.50 -11.69 31.72
CA CYS A 206 15.07 -10.78 30.73
C CYS A 206 14.05 -9.77 30.20
N TYR A 207 12.78 -10.19 30.04
CA TYR A 207 11.75 -9.38 29.38
C TYR A 207 10.79 -8.67 30.35
N CYS A 208 10.82 -8.98 31.66
CA CYS A 208 9.96 -8.32 32.67
C CYS A 208 10.10 -6.78 32.68
N LYS A 209 11.26 -6.26 32.30
CA LYS A 209 11.50 -4.82 32.15
C LYS A 209 10.67 -4.14 31.07
N TYR A 210 10.06 -4.89 30.14
CA TYR A 210 9.22 -4.39 29.06
C TYR A 210 7.73 -4.65 29.29
N TYR A 211 7.37 -5.15 30.48
CA TYR A 211 6.01 -5.49 30.80
C TYR A 211 5.07 -4.28 30.72
N ASP A 212 5.46 -3.16 31.33
CA ASP A 212 4.65 -1.96 31.38
C ASP A 212 4.37 -1.40 30.01
N GLU A 213 5.39 -1.34 29.15
CA GLU A 213 5.26 -0.84 27.76
C GLU A 213 4.37 -1.74 26.91
N ILE A 214 4.53 -3.06 27.04
CA ILE A 214 3.73 -4.02 26.27
C ILE A 214 2.28 -4.02 26.76
N TYR A 215 2.06 -3.87 28.07
CA TYR A 215 0.72 -3.71 28.66
C TYR A 215 0.01 -2.47 28.12
N ILE A 216 0.70 -1.33 28.06
CA ILE A 216 0.18 -0.09 27.47
C ILE A 216 -0.25 -0.33 26.01
N LEU A 217 0.58 -0.98 25.18
CA LEU A 217 0.27 -1.26 23.78
C LEU A 217 -1.02 -2.11 23.62
N PHE A 218 -1.28 -3.07 24.52
CA PHE A 218 -2.50 -3.89 24.49
C PHE A 218 -3.76 -3.17 25.01
N ASN A 219 -3.59 -2.06 25.76
CA ASN A 219 -4.70 -1.42 26.46
C ASN A 219 -4.96 0.03 26.04
N THR A 220 -4.29 0.53 24.97
CA THR A 220 -4.49 1.90 24.49
C THR A 220 -4.78 1.99 23.01
N GLY A 221 -4.48 0.96 22.24
CA GLY A 221 -4.65 0.97 20.78
C GLY A 221 -3.73 1.95 20.03
N LEU A 222 -2.70 2.50 20.67
CA LEU A 222 -1.70 3.37 20.04
C LEU A 222 -1.02 2.72 18.83
N ARG A 223 -0.73 3.51 17.79
CA ARG A 223 0.20 3.07 16.74
C ARG A 223 1.61 3.05 17.31
N ILE A 224 2.44 2.10 16.85
CA ILE A 224 3.82 2.01 17.38
C ILE A 224 4.62 3.30 17.22
N SER A 225 4.42 4.04 16.13
CA SER A 225 5.09 5.34 15.92
C SER A 225 4.57 6.45 16.85
N GLU A 226 3.30 6.43 17.20
CA GLU A 226 2.70 7.31 18.22
C GLU A 226 3.26 6.93 19.60
N PHE A 227 3.22 5.64 19.94
CA PHE A 227 3.72 5.12 21.21
C PHE A 227 5.19 5.50 21.49
N VAL A 228 6.09 5.25 20.54
CA VAL A 228 7.51 5.60 20.74
C VAL A 228 7.77 7.10 20.73
N GLY A 229 6.83 7.89 20.20
CA GLY A 229 6.87 9.35 20.19
C GLY A 229 6.39 9.97 21.49
N LEU A 230 5.69 9.25 22.37
CA LEU A 230 5.15 9.84 23.60
C LEU A 230 6.24 10.44 24.48
N THR A 231 5.95 11.66 24.91
CA THR A 231 6.73 12.42 25.92
C THR A 231 5.97 12.47 27.23
N GLU A 232 6.61 12.91 28.28
CA GLU A 232 5.98 13.05 29.60
C GLU A 232 4.79 14.04 29.56
N SER A 233 4.89 15.10 28.75
CA SER A 233 3.82 16.10 28.55
C SER A 233 2.55 15.54 27.87
N ASN A 234 2.67 14.39 27.19
CA ASN A 234 1.53 13.71 26.58
C ASN A 234 0.65 12.95 27.59
N ILE A 235 1.12 12.76 28.84
CA ILE A 235 0.41 11.95 29.84
C ILE A 235 -0.25 12.90 30.84
N ASP A 236 -1.55 13.04 30.71
CA ASP A 236 -2.36 13.83 31.63
C ASP A 236 -2.94 12.92 32.73
N PHE A 237 -2.23 12.84 33.86
CA PHE A 237 -2.63 12.04 35.00
C PHE A 237 -3.87 12.59 35.73
N LEU A 238 -4.12 13.91 35.67
CA LEU A 238 -5.28 14.54 36.27
C LEU A 238 -6.51 14.35 35.40
N GLY A 239 -6.38 14.58 34.10
CA GLY A 239 -7.45 14.34 33.13
C GLY A 239 -7.64 12.86 32.79
N GLY A 240 -6.74 11.96 33.23
CA GLY A 240 -6.83 10.53 32.98
C GLY A 240 -6.72 10.15 31.50
N CYS A 241 -5.92 10.87 30.72
CA CYS A 241 -5.82 10.63 29.27
C CYS A 241 -4.40 10.73 28.72
N ILE A 242 -4.21 10.13 27.55
CA ILE A 242 -2.99 10.21 26.72
C ILE A 242 -3.29 11.13 25.54
N LYS A 243 -2.57 12.24 25.42
CA LYS A 243 -2.68 13.17 24.30
C LYS A 243 -1.82 12.68 23.13
N VAL A 244 -2.44 12.36 22.02
CA VAL A 244 -1.75 11.89 20.81
C VAL A 244 -1.83 12.99 19.75
N ASP A 245 -0.72 13.64 19.45
CA ASP A 245 -0.62 14.77 18.52
C ASP A 245 0.52 14.59 17.51
N HIS A 246 1.45 13.68 17.79
CA HIS A 246 2.62 13.44 16.96
C HIS A 246 3.04 11.96 16.94
N GLN A 247 4.04 11.66 16.14
CA GLN A 247 4.67 10.35 16.02
C GLN A 247 6.17 10.48 15.82
N LEU A 248 6.96 9.54 16.34
CA LEU A 248 8.39 9.45 16.10
C LEU A 248 8.66 8.46 14.97
N LEU A 249 9.35 8.93 13.95
CA LEU A 249 9.73 8.15 12.77
C LEU A 249 11.25 8.06 12.65
N VAL A 250 11.71 6.96 12.08
CA VAL A 250 13.12 6.78 11.69
C VAL A 250 13.18 6.69 10.18
N ARG A 251 14.00 7.54 9.58
CA ARG A 251 14.17 7.61 8.13
C ARG A 251 15.64 7.55 7.76
N THR A 252 15.92 7.00 6.60
CA THR A 252 17.23 7.08 5.97
C THR A 252 17.16 8.18 4.91
N ILE A 253 17.89 9.26 5.14
CA ILE A 253 18.03 10.41 4.24
C ILE A 253 19.50 10.49 3.87
N ASP A 254 19.82 10.47 2.60
CA ASP A 254 21.19 10.53 2.07
C ASP A 254 22.16 9.52 2.73
N GLY A 255 21.67 8.29 2.95
CA GLY A 255 22.42 7.21 3.57
C GLY A 255 22.51 7.28 5.11
N HIS A 256 22.07 8.35 5.74
CA HIS A 256 22.09 8.54 7.20
C HIS A 256 20.71 8.26 7.82
N THR A 257 20.70 7.47 8.89
CA THR A 257 19.49 7.18 9.65
C THR A 257 19.22 8.32 10.64
N GLN A 258 18.10 9.01 10.49
CA GLN A 258 17.69 10.13 11.36
C GLN A 258 16.33 9.83 12.00
N MET A 259 16.17 10.30 13.23
CA MET A 259 14.89 10.34 13.92
C MET A 259 14.21 11.67 13.63
N MET A 260 12.89 11.63 13.40
CA MET A 260 12.09 12.81 13.09
C MET A 260 10.76 12.72 13.82
N VAL A 261 10.29 13.85 14.33
CA VAL A 261 8.95 14.00 14.85
C VAL A 261 8.06 14.58 13.77
N GLU A 262 6.98 13.89 13.47
CA GLU A 262 5.95 14.38 12.54
C GLU A 262 4.60 14.42 13.23
N GLY A 263 3.78 15.39 12.87
CA GLY A 263 2.36 15.39 13.23
C GLY A 263 1.67 14.11 12.75
N THR A 264 0.53 13.80 13.32
CA THR A 264 -0.26 12.63 12.95
C THR A 264 -0.63 12.62 11.47
N LYS A 265 -0.91 11.44 10.91
CA LYS A 265 -1.16 11.26 9.46
C LYS A 265 -2.38 12.02 8.93
N SER A 266 -3.35 12.31 9.81
CA SER A 266 -4.60 13.02 9.49
C SER A 266 -5.05 13.81 10.72
N ALA A 267 -5.95 14.77 10.55
CA ALA A 267 -6.59 15.48 11.66
C ALA A 267 -7.21 14.52 12.69
N ASN A 268 -7.79 13.41 12.24
CA ASN A 268 -8.34 12.35 13.11
C ASN A 268 -7.27 11.61 13.92
N GLY A 269 -6.00 11.84 13.64
CA GLY A 269 -4.87 11.29 14.41
C GLY A 269 -4.63 12.04 15.72
N ILE A 270 -4.98 13.33 15.78
CA ILE A 270 -4.94 14.13 17.01
C ILE A 270 -6.13 13.75 17.85
N ARG A 271 -5.87 13.22 19.04
CA ARG A 271 -6.92 12.70 19.91
C ARG A 271 -6.43 12.48 21.32
N ASP A 272 -7.35 12.49 22.26
CA ASP A 272 -7.12 12.09 23.65
C ASP A 272 -7.65 10.67 23.86
N ILE A 273 -6.80 9.78 24.37
CA ILE A 273 -7.16 8.39 24.68
C ILE A 273 -7.34 8.27 26.18
N PRO A 274 -8.55 8.00 26.68
CA PRO A 274 -8.75 7.72 28.09
C PRO A 274 -7.91 6.53 28.55
N MET A 275 -7.24 6.61 29.69
CA MET A 275 -6.43 5.53 30.24
C MET A 275 -7.09 4.97 31.51
N SER A 276 -7.00 3.64 31.66
CA SER A 276 -7.37 2.98 32.91
C SER A 276 -6.32 3.23 33.98
N ASP A 277 -6.72 3.05 35.25
CA ASP A 277 -5.82 3.21 36.41
C ASP A 277 -4.55 2.35 36.27
N GLU A 278 -4.68 1.14 35.70
CA GLU A 278 -3.53 0.25 35.52
C GLU A 278 -2.56 0.76 34.43
N VAL A 279 -3.08 1.34 33.35
CA VAL A 279 -2.26 2.02 32.32
C VAL A 279 -1.56 3.24 32.94
N ALA A 280 -2.26 4.03 33.76
CA ALA A 280 -1.68 5.15 34.49
C ALA A 280 -0.54 4.71 35.45
N LYS A 281 -0.73 3.60 36.18
CA LYS A 281 0.32 3.01 37.01
C LYS A 281 1.52 2.56 36.18
N CYS A 282 1.32 1.97 34.99
CA CYS A 282 2.40 1.60 34.10
C CYS A 282 3.22 2.83 33.69
N PHE A 283 2.56 3.93 33.27
CA PHE A 283 3.26 5.17 32.94
C PHE A 283 4.04 5.75 34.13
N LYS A 284 3.45 5.76 35.33
CA LYS A 284 4.16 6.23 36.55
C LYS A 284 5.42 5.41 36.80
N ARG A 285 5.35 4.08 36.71
CA ARG A 285 6.54 3.22 36.86
C ARG A 285 7.60 3.48 35.78
N ILE A 286 7.20 3.71 34.52
CA ILE A 286 8.14 4.03 33.42
C ILE A 286 8.83 5.37 33.70
N ILE A 287 8.09 6.39 34.08
CA ILE A 287 8.64 7.73 34.40
C ILE A 287 9.61 7.66 35.57
N GLN A 288 9.23 6.94 36.64
CA GLN A 288 10.09 6.77 37.82
C GLN A 288 11.40 6.00 37.54
N LYS A 289 11.33 5.01 36.65
CA LYS A 289 12.51 4.21 36.26
C LYS A 289 13.40 4.91 35.21
N ARG A 290 12.89 5.98 34.63
CA ARG A 290 13.60 6.71 33.58
C ARG A 290 14.86 7.34 34.14
N ASN A 291 16.02 6.93 33.64
CA ASN A 291 17.25 7.62 33.94
C ASN A 291 17.33 8.91 33.14
N PRO A 292 17.42 10.09 33.78
CA PRO A 292 17.42 11.39 33.10
C PRO A 292 18.68 11.69 32.30
N VAL A 293 19.58 10.73 32.11
CA VAL A 293 20.83 10.90 31.37
C VAL A 293 20.54 11.25 29.90
N GLY A 294 20.67 12.53 29.58
CA GLY A 294 20.63 13.10 28.24
C GLY A 294 19.22 13.39 27.74
N ASN A 295 18.76 14.63 27.91
CA ASN A 295 17.62 15.13 27.17
C ASN A 295 18.00 15.19 25.67
N VAL A 296 17.58 14.19 24.90
CA VAL A 296 17.73 14.24 23.45
C VAL A 296 16.55 15.04 22.91
N THR A 297 16.87 16.14 22.27
CA THR A 297 15.89 16.97 21.52
C THR A 297 15.81 16.46 20.08
N ILE A 298 14.62 16.15 19.61
CA ILE A 298 14.33 15.77 18.21
C ILE A 298 13.24 16.71 17.70
N ASP A 299 13.54 17.49 16.69
CA ASP A 299 12.64 18.49 16.08
C ASP A 299 11.94 19.37 17.13
N GLY A 300 12.69 19.81 18.18
CA GLY A 300 12.20 20.64 19.26
C GLY A 300 11.45 19.92 20.36
N MET A 301 11.26 18.59 20.27
CA MET A 301 10.62 17.80 21.32
C MET A 301 11.65 17.12 22.21
N GLU A 302 11.32 17.10 23.51
CA GLU A 302 12.13 16.49 24.58
C GLU A 302 11.26 15.59 25.47
N GLY A 303 11.91 14.91 26.39
CA GLY A 303 11.17 14.17 27.42
C GLY A 303 10.56 12.86 26.94
N PHE A 304 11.05 12.24 25.85
CA PHE A 304 10.57 10.95 25.37
C PHE A 304 10.56 9.89 26.47
N LEU A 305 9.46 9.15 26.59
CA LEU A 305 9.24 8.16 27.65
C LEU A 305 10.03 6.88 27.44
N PHE A 306 10.14 6.40 26.21
CA PHE A 306 10.72 5.11 25.88
C PHE A 306 12.14 5.27 25.33
N ILE A 307 13.12 5.29 26.22
CA ILE A 307 14.52 5.49 25.87
C ILE A 307 15.31 4.17 25.92
N THR A 308 16.38 4.12 25.16
CA THR A 308 17.36 3.02 25.17
C THR A 308 18.36 3.20 26.29
N SER A 309 19.19 2.18 26.56
CA SER A 309 20.31 2.30 27.49
C SER A 309 21.34 3.37 27.10
N THR A 310 21.33 3.80 25.85
CA THR A 310 22.20 4.89 25.35
C THR A 310 21.57 6.29 25.46
N GLY A 311 20.41 6.42 26.12
CA GLY A 311 19.68 7.68 26.26
C GLY A 311 18.92 8.16 25.03
N LYS A 312 18.96 7.45 23.91
CA LYS A 312 18.22 7.79 22.69
C LYS A 312 16.80 7.23 22.74
N PRO A 313 15.80 7.89 22.17
CA PRO A 313 14.46 7.34 22.06
C PRO A 313 14.47 5.99 21.33
N SER A 314 13.63 5.05 21.80
CA SER A 314 13.37 3.81 21.09
C SER A 314 12.52 4.08 19.87
N TYR A 315 12.59 3.23 18.83
CA TYR A 315 11.85 3.41 17.60
C TYR A 315 11.12 2.12 17.17
N ALA A 316 10.18 2.24 16.28
CA ALA A 316 9.26 1.18 15.89
C ALA A 316 9.95 -0.15 15.54
N GLU A 317 11.05 -0.12 14.75
CA GLU A 317 11.75 -1.35 14.33
C GLU A 317 12.40 -2.10 15.51
N MET A 318 12.87 -1.37 16.53
CA MET A 318 13.39 -2.01 17.77
C MET A 318 12.27 -2.80 18.46
N TRP A 319 11.07 -2.24 18.55
CA TRP A 319 9.92 -2.91 19.14
C TRP A 319 9.48 -4.12 18.31
N HIS A 320 9.47 -4.05 16.99
CA HIS A 320 9.21 -5.21 16.13
C HIS A 320 10.21 -6.35 16.37
N LYS A 321 11.49 -6.03 16.49
CA LYS A 321 12.54 -7.02 16.82
C LYS A 321 12.35 -7.60 18.22
N ARG A 322 11.99 -6.76 19.20
CA ARG A 322 11.74 -7.15 20.59
C ARG A 322 10.56 -8.12 20.68
N PHE A 323 9.41 -7.78 20.12
CA PHE A 323 8.25 -8.66 20.08
C PHE A 323 8.58 -10.01 19.43
N ARG A 324 9.30 -10.01 18.32
CA ARG A 324 9.73 -11.26 17.66
C ARG A 324 10.56 -12.14 18.58
N ARG A 325 11.51 -11.56 19.33
CA ARG A 325 12.35 -12.31 20.27
C ARG A 325 11.53 -12.88 21.43
N ILE A 326 10.60 -12.10 21.98
CA ILE A 326 9.71 -12.53 23.06
C ILE A 326 8.81 -13.68 22.59
N CYS A 327 8.13 -13.55 21.44
CA CYS A 327 7.29 -14.61 20.87
C CYS A 327 8.09 -15.89 20.61
N ASN A 328 9.30 -15.78 20.05
CA ASN A 328 10.16 -16.93 19.80
C ASN A 328 10.56 -17.63 21.10
N LYS A 329 10.86 -16.90 22.19
CA LYS A 329 11.17 -17.48 23.49
C LYS A 329 9.93 -18.13 24.10
N TYR A 330 8.78 -17.43 24.08
CA TYR A 330 7.51 -17.99 24.55
C TYR A 330 7.20 -19.34 23.90
N ASN A 331 7.27 -19.40 22.57
CA ASN A 331 6.93 -20.61 21.81
C ASN A 331 7.96 -21.76 21.99
N LYS A 332 9.18 -21.45 22.47
CA LYS A 332 10.16 -22.47 22.84
C LYS A 332 9.93 -23.05 24.24
N THR A 333 9.37 -22.27 25.15
CA THR A 333 9.24 -22.64 26.55
C THR A 333 7.84 -23.12 26.94
N ASN A 334 6.82 -22.78 26.14
CA ASN A 334 5.44 -23.13 26.44
C ASN A 334 4.90 -24.20 25.48
N LYS A 335 4.07 -25.12 26.00
CA LYS A 335 3.46 -26.21 25.21
C LYS A 335 2.46 -25.69 24.17
N THR A 336 1.75 -24.61 24.48
CA THR A 336 0.77 -23.99 23.58
C THR A 336 1.39 -22.78 22.89
N PRO A 337 1.73 -22.88 21.60
CA PRO A 337 2.33 -21.76 20.89
C PRO A 337 1.31 -20.63 20.65
N ILE A 338 1.81 -19.40 20.65
CA ILE A 338 1.05 -18.22 20.27
C ILE A 338 1.40 -17.77 18.86
N PRO A 339 0.47 -17.10 18.13
CA PRO A 339 0.80 -16.50 16.85
C PRO A 339 1.86 -15.41 17.01
N ARG A 340 2.45 -14.98 15.90
CA ARG A 340 3.42 -13.87 15.91
C ARG A 340 2.74 -12.57 16.35
N ILE A 341 2.95 -12.17 17.59
CA ILE A 341 2.47 -10.88 18.11
C ILE A 341 3.40 -9.75 17.66
N THR A 342 2.82 -8.64 17.29
CA THR A 342 3.50 -7.40 16.91
C THR A 342 2.77 -6.21 17.54
N PRO A 343 3.36 -5.02 17.65
CA PRO A 343 2.65 -3.84 18.13
C PRO A 343 1.35 -3.56 17.38
N HIS A 344 1.31 -3.88 16.08
CA HIS A 344 0.09 -3.74 15.29
C HIS A 344 -0.99 -4.76 15.70
N ILE A 345 -0.60 -5.98 16.05
CA ILE A 345 -1.53 -6.99 16.60
C ILE A 345 -2.04 -6.57 17.98
N CYS A 346 -1.19 -5.98 18.85
CA CYS A 346 -1.66 -5.42 20.12
C CYS A 346 -2.78 -4.39 19.90
N ARG A 347 -2.56 -3.47 18.97
CA ARG A 347 -3.58 -2.47 18.57
C ARG A 347 -4.84 -3.14 18.00
N HIS A 348 -4.69 -4.16 17.15
CA HIS A 348 -5.81 -4.90 16.58
C HIS A 348 -6.61 -5.64 17.67
N THR A 349 -5.91 -6.27 18.61
CA THR A 349 -6.50 -6.93 19.79
C THR A 349 -7.29 -5.94 20.67
N PHE A 350 -6.72 -4.77 20.94
CA PHE A 350 -7.42 -3.71 21.64
C PHE A 350 -8.72 -3.32 20.92
N CYS A 351 -8.64 -3.07 19.61
CA CYS A 351 -9.81 -2.70 18.80
C CYS A 351 -10.90 -3.77 18.88
N SER A 352 -10.55 -5.04 18.70
CA SER A 352 -11.48 -6.18 18.77
C SER A 352 -12.05 -6.37 20.18
N LYS A 353 -11.24 -6.18 21.21
CA LYS A 353 -11.66 -6.26 22.63
C LYS A 353 -12.68 -5.18 22.95
N MET A 354 -12.46 -3.93 22.52
CA MET A 354 -13.40 -2.82 22.73
C MET A 354 -14.69 -3.00 21.95
N ALA A 355 -14.61 -3.50 20.71
CA ALA A 355 -15.79 -3.82 19.91
C ALA A 355 -16.67 -4.89 20.57
N ARG A 356 -16.07 -6.02 21.03
CA ARG A 356 -16.80 -7.08 21.75
C ARG A 356 -17.43 -6.60 23.06
N ARG A 357 -16.81 -5.62 23.72
CA ARG A 357 -17.36 -5.00 24.94
C ARG A 357 -18.44 -3.96 24.66
N GLY A 358 -18.89 -3.83 23.40
CA GLY A 358 -19.99 -2.97 23.01
C GLY A 358 -19.64 -1.49 22.91
N MET A 359 -18.35 -1.12 22.75
CA MET A 359 -17.99 0.27 22.51
C MET A 359 -18.63 0.75 21.19
N ASN A 360 -19.26 1.94 21.23
CA ASN A 360 -19.84 2.52 20.03
C ASN A 360 -18.80 2.63 18.91
N PRO A 361 -19.10 2.19 17.66
CA PRO A 361 -18.16 2.20 16.54
C PRO A 361 -17.52 3.58 16.26
N LYS A 362 -18.29 4.66 16.45
CA LYS A 362 -17.78 6.02 16.24
C LYS A 362 -16.78 6.45 17.32
N MET A 363 -17.04 6.06 18.56
CA MET A 363 -16.10 6.30 19.68
C MET A 363 -14.83 5.46 19.49
N LEU A 364 -14.97 4.20 19.06
CA LEU A 364 -13.83 3.34 18.76
C LEU A 364 -13.02 3.88 17.58
N GLN A 365 -13.68 4.39 16.53
CA GLN A 365 -13.01 5.08 15.41
C GLN A 365 -12.14 6.24 15.92
N TYR A 366 -12.68 7.07 16.83
CA TYR A 366 -11.94 8.19 17.42
C TYR A 366 -10.73 7.71 18.23
N VAL A 367 -10.91 6.80 19.17
CA VAL A 367 -9.82 6.26 20.02
C VAL A 367 -8.73 5.63 19.17
N MET A 368 -9.11 4.90 18.13
CA MET A 368 -8.16 4.29 17.19
C MET A 368 -7.53 5.30 16.23
N GLY A 369 -8.09 6.49 16.05
CA GLY A 369 -7.63 7.48 15.08
C GLY A 369 -7.70 6.94 13.64
N HIS A 370 -8.78 6.24 13.29
CA HIS A 370 -9.02 5.77 11.94
C HIS A 370 -9.66 6.87 11.10
N SER A 371 -9.06 7.21 9.96
CA SER A 371 -9.60 8.19 9.03
C SER A 371 -10.90 7.72 8.35
N ASP A 372 -11.03 6.41 8.14
CA ASP A 372 -12.18 5.76 7.53
C ASP A 372 -12.85 4.83 8.54
N ILE A 373 -14.17 4.99 8.73
CA ILE A 373 -14.99 4.16 9.63
C ILE A 373 -14.99 2.69 9.19
N SER A 374 -14.84 2.40 7.91
CA SER A 374 -14.80 1.04 7.37
C SER A 374 -13.71 0.19 8.03
N MET A 375 -12.57 0.80 8.38
CA MET A 375 -11.48 0.12 9.09
C MET A 375 -11.92 -0.35 10.50
N THR A 376 -12.79 0.42 11.16
CA THR A 376 -13.35 0.06 12.47
C THR A 376 -14.48 -0.95 12.29
N MET A 377 -15.38 -0.73 11.32
CA MET A 377 -16.53 -1.61 11.07
C MET A 377 -16.12 -3.03 10.71
N ASN A 378 -14.99 -3.22 10.04
CA ASN A 378 -14.44 -4.55 9.74
C ASN A 378 -14.18 -5.41 10.98
N VAL A 379 -14.06 -4.82 12.17
CA VAL A 379 -13.90 -5.54 13.43
C VAL A 379 -15.25 -6.01 13.96
N TYR A 380 -16.34 -5.31 13.63
CA TYR A 380 -17.72 -5.65 14.04
C TYR A 380 -18.39 -6.66 13.10
N THR A 381 -17.79 -7.00 11.94
CA THR A 381 -18.39 -7.94 10.98
C THR A 381 -18.35 -9.40 11.43
N HIS A 382 -17.57 -9.73 12.45
CA HIS A 382 -17.47 -11.08 13.02
C HIS A 382 -18.35 -11.19 14.30
N VAL A 383 -19.66 -10.95 14.16
CA VAL A 383 -20.61 -11.07 15.25
C VAL A 383 -21.09 -12.53 15.30
N ALA A 384 -20.83 -13.22 16.43
CA ALA A 384 -21.40 -14.53 16.68
C ALA A 384 -22.87 -14.41 17.11
N TYR A 385 -23.67 -15.46 16.91
CA TYR A 385 -25.07 -15.48 17.35
C TYR A 385 -25.19 -15.27 18.88
N SER A 386 -24.22 -15.78 19.67
CA SER A 386 -24.10 -15.52 21.09
C SER A 386 -24.07 -14.01 21.43
N ASP A 387 -23.25 -13.26 20.66
CA ASP A 387 -23.07 -11.82 20.87
C ASP A 387 -24.39 -11.05 20.62
N ILE A 388 -25.18 -11.50 19.63
CA ILE A 388 -26.50 -10.94 19.33
C ILE A 388 -27.46 -11.20 20.48
N LYS A 389 -27.44 -12.43 21.03
CA LYS A 389 -28.31 -12.80 22.14
C LYS A 389 -28.02 -11.99 23.41
N ASP A 390 -26.73 -11.84 23.72
CA ASP A 390 -26.29 -11.09 24.90
C ASP A 390 -26.62 -9.59 24.76
N GLU A 391 -26.46 -9.02 23.58
CA GLU A 391 -26.80 -7.61 23.31
C GLU A 391 -28.32 -7.39 23.34
N MET A 392 -29.09 -8.31 22.77
CA MET A 392 -30.56 -8.24 22.86
C MET A 392 -31.03 -8.31 24.30
N ALA A 393 -30.49 -9.20 25.14
CA ALA A 393 -30.82 -9.27 26.58
C ALA A 393 -30.47 -7.94 27.26
N ARG A 394 -29.29 -7.38 27.03
CA ARG A 394 -28.87 -6.10 27.61
C ARG A 394 -29.76 -4.91 27.23
N ILE A 395 -30.29 -4.92 26.00
CA ILE A 395 -31.19 -3.86 25.53
C ILE A 395 -32.59 -4.05 26.10
N CYS A 396 -33.10 -5.28 26.10
CA CYS A 396 -34.44 -5.59 26.62
C CYS A 396 -34.57 -5.37 28.13
N ASP A 397 -33.54 -5.71 28.92
CA ASP A 397 -33.51 -5.46 30.37
C ASP A 397 -33.54 -3.96 30.73
N LYS A 398 -33.23 -3.07 29.80
CA LYS A 398 -33.35 -1.62 29.99
C LYS A 398 -34.73 -1.04 29.65
N TRP A 399 -35.65 -1.86 29.13
CA TRP A 399 -37.00 -1.46 28.78
C TRP A 399 -38.04 -1.91 29.83
N ALA A 400 -37.61 -2.68 30.82
CA ALA A 400 -38.36 -3.03 32.01
C ALA A 400 -38.04 -2.06 33.18
#